data_d59601eab4018720e49f7ee433a4b975
#
_entry.id   d59601eab4018720e49f7ee433a4b975
#
_cell.length_a   1.000
_cell.length_b   1.000
_cell.length_c   1.000
_cell.angle_alpha   90.00
_cell.angle_beta   90.00
_cell.angle_gamma   90.00
#
_symmetry.space_group_name_H-M   'P 1'
#
loop_
_entity.id
_entity.type
_entity.pdbx_description
1 polymer ?
#
loop_
_entity_poly.entity_id
_entity_poly.type
_entity_poly.pdbx_seq_one_letter_code
_entity_poly.pdbx_strand_id
1 'polypeptide(L)'
;MRPADRRRVVMGLFFFPRGGSSHAARQLAAALPAAGWDAALAAGSVGAPGELTNAASFYAGLDVTAVDYTPGRYAPDPLAADPPFQPSFEDRPGAPDRVFAAVGDGPYERLVEVWEQALGGAGAGHAEVLHLHHLTPVNEAAARSFPRVPVLVQLHGTELGMLQEIEDDPGCWPHADAWVKRLRRWAAASDRLMVPSLDAAERAGRLLGVDPAATVRVPNSVDVERFDRRPLTGEARLAHWRRWLVEDPKGWDRSGVPGSVRYHERDLAAFAGGGPVLLYSGRYTAVKRVPLLVRAYAEARRRFTVRAPLVLLGGFPGEFEDRHPIDVIGEEGVPDVFLAGWRDHDLLPAALNAADLLVLPSVREQFGLVLIEAMACGLPVVAVDAHGPAGIVESGRTGWLVPPDDQAALAEALVEAVNHPAERARRGTAAWHAVRARYSLAGVATAVAAVYQGLANA
;
A
#
# COMPACT_ATOMS: atom_id res chain seq x y z
N MET A 1 -17.59 -23.87 -13.34
CA MET A 1 -17.45 -23.39 -14.74
C MET A 1 -16.19 -24.00 -15.33
N ARG A 2 -16.22 -24.50 -16.54
CA ARG A 2 -15.01 -25.01 -17.20
C ARG A 2 -14.11 -23.83 -17.57
N PRO A 3 -12.77 -23.99 -17.68
CA PRO A 3 -11.88 -22.88 -18.07
C PRO A 3 -12.30 -22.18 -19.39
N ALA A 4 -12.90 -22.92 -20.32
CA ALA A 4 -13.37 -22.40 -21.61
C ALA A 4 -14.61 -21.47 -21.52
N ASP A 5 -15.27 -21.40 -20.36
CA ASP A 5 -16.50 -20.61 -20.16
C ASP A 5 -16.26 -19.32 -19.37
N ARG A 6 -14.99 -18.98 -19.06
CA ARG A 6 -14.67 -17.78 -18.30
C ARG A 6 -14.50 -16.57 -19.21
N ARG A 7 -14.97 -15.44 -18.73
CA ARG A 7 -14.77 -14.13 -19.37
C ARG A 7 -13.36 -13.62 -19.15
N ARG A 8 -12.86 -12.79 -20.05
CA ARG A 8 -11.48 -12.27 -19.98
C ARG A 8 -11.45 -10.79 -19.61
N VAL A 9 -10.62 -10.46 -18.61
CA VAL A 9 -10.23 -9.08 -18.28
C VAL A 9 -8.73 -8.91 -18.51
N VAL A 10 -8.31 -7.76 -19.05
CA VAL A 10 -6.90 -7.36 -19.09
C VAL A 10 -6.69 -6.25 -18.07
N MET A 11 -5.77 -6.46 -17.14
CA MET A 11 -5.40 -5.49 -16.11
C MET A 11 -4.13 -4.74 -16.53
N GLY A 12 -4.19 -3.40 -16.52
CA GLY A 12 -3.04 -2.54 -16.81
C GLY A 12 -2.43 -1.98 -15.54
N LEU A 13 -1.16 -2.30 -15.26
CA LEU A 13 -0.41 -1.90 -14.07
C LEU A 13 0.86 -1.15 -14.50
N PHE A 14 0.79 0.17 -14.60
CA PHE A 14 1.87 1.00 -15.12
C PHE A 14 3.19 0.83 -14.34
N PHE A 15 3.10 0.70 -13.03
CA PHE A 15 4.26 0.63 -12.15
C PHE A 15 4.84 -0.78 -12.05
N PHE A 16 6.18 -0.87 -11.93
CA PHE A 16 6.79 -2.14 -11.55
C PHE A 16 6.40 -2.53 -10.11
N PRO A 17 6.40 -3.83 -9.76
CA PRO A 17 5.95 -4.29 -8.44
C PRO A 17 6.80 -3.76 -7.29
N ARG A 18 6.27 -2.83 -6.50
CA ARG A 18 6.93 -2.31 -5.29
C ARG A 18 5.98 -1.75 -4.22
N GLY A 19 4.69 -1.71 -4.48
CA GLY A 19 3.73 -1.04 -3.61
C GLY A 19 2.41 -1.76 -3.44
N GLY A 20 1.52 -1.17 -2.63
CA GLY A 20 0.23 -1.75 -2.28
C GLY A 20 -0.68 -2.04 -3.47
N SER A 21 -0.67 -1.20 -4.51
CA SER A 21 -1.47 -1.42 -5.73
C SER A 21 -1.07 -2.70 -6.47
N SER A 22 0.23 -3.02 -6.53
CA SER A 22 0.72 -4.26 -7.16
C SER A 22 0.30 -5.51 -6.39
N HIS A 23 0.37 -5.46 -5.05
CA HIS A 23 -0.12 -6.56 -4.20
C HIS A 23 -1.63 -6.74 -4.31
N ALA A 24 -2.41 -5.65 -4.29
CA ALA A 24 -3.86 -5.69 -4.46
C ALA A 24 -4.26 -6.30 -5.82
N ALA A 25 -3.59 -5.87 -6.90
CA ALA A 25 -3.85 -6.39 -8.23
C ALA A 25 -3.48 -7.88 -8.36
N ARG A 26 -2.34 -8.32 -7.80
CA ARG A 26 -1.93 -9.73 -7.78
C ARG A 26 -2.96 -10.61 -7.08
N GLN A 27 -3.41 -10.19 -5.90
CA GLN A 27 -4.40 -10.93 -5.13
C GLN A 27 -5.75 -10.98 -5.86
N LEU A 28 -6.20 -9.85 -6.39
CA LEU A 28 -7.45 -9.77 -7.15
C LEU A 28 -7.39 -10.68 -8.39
N ALA A 29 -6.34 -10.58 -9.21
CA ALA A 29 -6.18 -11.41 -10.42
C ALA A 29 -6.20 -12.91 -10.09
N ALA A 30 -5.56 -13.32 -8.99
CA ALA A 30 -5.57 -14.72 -8.54
C ALA A 30 -6.94 -15.20 -8.04
N ALA A 31 -7.79 -14.29 -7.52
CA ALA A 31 -9.11 -14.63 -7.00
C ALA A 31 -10.24 -14.58 -8.05
N LEU A 32 -10.08 -13.81 -9.11
CA LEU A 32 -11.08 -13.62 -10.18
C LEU A 32 -11.56 -14.93 -10.85
N PRO A 33 -10.73 -15.99 -11.04
CA PRO A 33 -11.19 -17.25 -11.59
C PRO A 33 -12.34 -17.89 -10.81
N ALA A 34 -12.39 -17.74 -9.49
CA ALA A 34 -13.50 -18.22 -8.68
C ALA A 34 -14.79 -17.42 -8.89
N ALA A 35 -14.66 -16.16 -9.35
CA ALA A 35 -15.77 -15.27 -9.70
C ALA A 35 -16.13 -15.31 -11.20
N GLY A 36 -15.54 -16.24 -11.98
CA GLY A 36 -15.88 -16.47 -13.38
C GLY A 36 -15.10 -15.65 -14.41
N TRP A 37 -13.97 -15.02 -14.00
CA TRP A 37 -13.14 -14.20 -14.86
C TRP A 37 -11.69 -14.67 -14.88
N ASP A 38 -11.08 -14.72 -16.06
CA ASP A 38 -9.65 -14.93 -16.21
C ASP A 38 -8.95 -13.58 -16.44
N ALA A 39 -7.91 -13.30 -15.68
CA ALA A 39 -7.13 -12.07 -15.76
C ALA A 39 -5.81 -12.29 -16.48
N ALA A 40 -5.52 -11.45 -17.48
CA ALA A 40 -4.18 -11.24 -18.02
C ALA A 40 -3.68 -9.86 -17.59
N LEU A 41 -2.38 -9.72 -17.37
CA LEU A 41 -1.77 -8.49 -16.88
C LEU A 41 -0.81 -7.91 -17.92
N ALA A 42 -0.93 -6.60 -18.17
CA ALA A 42 0.16 -5.80 -18.73
C ALA A 42 0.78 -5.02 -17.57
N ALA A 43 2.05 -5.25 -17.25
CA ALA A 43 2.67 -4.70 -16.03
C ALA A 43 4.07 -4.13 -16.29
N GLY A 44 4.40 -3.01 -15.63
CA GLY A 44 5.77 -2.51 -15.55
C GLY A 44 6.68 -3.52 -14.84
N SER A 45 7.96 -3.56 -15.21
CA SER A 45 8.95 -4.50 -14.67
C SER A 45 10.30 -3.83 -14.53
N VAL A 46 11.06 -4.19 -13.50
CA VAL A 46 12.44 -3.77 -13.29
C VAL A 46 13.24 -4.93 -12.71
N GLY A 47 14.48 -5.12 -13.22
CA GLY A 47 15.40 -6.11 -12.69
C GLY A 47 15.30 -7.47 -13.36
N ALA A 48 16.18 -8.37 -12.96
CA ALA A 48 16.29 -9.70 -13.52
C ALA A 48 15.18 -10.65 -13.07
N PRO A 49 14.90 -11.74 -13.81
CA PRO A 49 14.06 -12.83 -13.33
C PRO A 49 14.54 -13.34 -11.97
N GLY A 50 13.61 -13.51 -11.04
CA GLY A 50 13.87 -13.88 -9.64
C GLY A 50 13.82 -12.70 -8.66
N GLU A 51 13.96 -11.46 -9.15
CA GLU A 51 13.79 -10.27 -8.30
C GLU A 51 12.31 -9.95 -8.08
N LEU A 52 11.97 -9.43 -6.90
CA LEU A 52 10.58 -9.05 -6.54
C LEU A 52 10.05 -7.86 -7.34
N THR A 53 10.92 -7.06 -7.94
CA THR A 53 10.57 -5.94 -8.82
C THR A 53 10.35 -6.36 -10.28
N ASN A 54 10.71 -7.60 -10.61
CA ASN A 54 10.46 -8.20 -11.92
C ASN A 54 9.01 -8.71 -12.01
N ALA A 55 8.24 -8.22 -13.00
CA ALA A 55 6.82 -8.53 -13.12
C ALA A 55 6.54 -10.03 -13.26
N ALA A 56 7.32 -10.76 -14.08
CA ALA A 56 7.11 -12.20 -14.27
C ALA A 56 7.35 -12.99 -12.97
N SER A 57 8.31 -12.55 -12.16
CA SER A 57 8.60 -13.16 -10.85
C SER A 57 7.53 -12.82 -9.82
N PHE A 58 7.15 -11.54 -9.74
CA PHE A 58 6.17 -11.08 -8.76
C PHE A 58 4.77 -11.63 -9.03
N TYR A 59 4.34 -11.67 -10.29
CA TYR A 59 3.03 -12.19 -10.70
C TYR A 59 3.10 -13.66 -11.15
N ALA A 60 4.05 -14.44 -10.63
CA ALA A 60 4.21 -15.85 -10.99
C ALA A 60 2.89 -16.63 -10.89
N GLY A 61 2.59 -17.41 -11.93
CA GLY A 61 1.33 -18.15 -12.05
C GLY A 61 0.18 -17.40 -12.71
N LEU A 62 0.37 -16.12 -13.07
CA LEU A 62 -0.57 -15.32 -13.87
C LEU A 62 -0.04 -15.14 -15.30
N ASP A 63 -0.92 -14.81 -16.24
CA ASP A 63 -0.57 -14.43 -17.63
C ASP A 63 -0.08 -12.98 -17.63
N VAL A 64 1.21 -12.73 -17.89
CA VAL A 64 1.84 -11.40 -17.72
C VAL A 64 2.61 -11.00 -18.98
N THR A 65 2.29 -9.83 -19.53
CA THR A 65 3.08 -9.09 -20.52
C THR A 65 3.79 -7.95 -19.79
N ALA A 66 5.13 -7.97 -19.78
CA ALA A 66 5.93 -7.00 -19.06
C ALA A 66 6.42 -5.84 -19.95
N VAL A 67 6.38 -4.62 -19.40
CA VAL A 67 7.14 -3.46 -19.92
C VAL A 67 8.42 -3.34 -19.09
N ASP A 68 9.56 -3.64 -19.69
CA ASP A 68 10.85 -3.63 -19.00
C ASP A 68 11.44 -2.21 -18.91
N TYR A 69 11.39 -1.63 -17.72
CA TYR A 69 11.99 -0.33 -17.41
C TYR A 69 13.44 -0.41 -16.91
N THR A 70 14.03 -1.60 -16.87
CA THR A 70 15.40 -1.80 -16.33
C THR A 70 16.43 -0.90 -17.00
N PRO A 71 16.45 -0.73 -18.35
CA PRO A 71 17.39 0.16 -19.00
C PRO A 71 17.27 1.61 -18.53
N GLY A 72 16.03 2.10 -18.38
CA GLY A 72 15.74 3.47 -17.96
C GLY A 72 16.14 3.74 -16.51
N ARG A 73 16.03 2.75 -15.63
CA ARG A 73 16.39 2.89 -14.21
C ARG A 73 17.86 3.28 -14.02
N TYR A 74 18.74 2.78 -14.86
CA TYR A 74 20.19 2.96 -14.74
C TYR A 74 20.75 3.93 -15.77
N ALA A 75 19.92 4.52 -16.60
CA ALA A 75 20.33 5.51 -17.59
C ALA A 75 20.73 6.84 -16.93
N PRO A 76 21.71 7.58 -17.50
CA PRO A 76 22.04 8.94 -17.04
C PRO A 76 20.85 9.90 -17.08
N ASP A 77 20.00 9.78 -18.08
CA ASP A 77 18.68 10.42 -18.16
C ASP A 77 17.62 9.32 -18.28
N PRO A 78 16.90 9.03 -17.19
CA PRO A 78 15.87 7.98 -17.19
C PRO A 78 14.74 8.19 -18.19
N LEU A 79 14.40 9.46 -18.50
CA LEU A 79 13.33 9.78 -19.45
C LEU A 79 13.78 9.70 -20.92
N ALA A 80 15.09 9.74 -21.18
CA ALA A 80 15.66 9.58 -22.55
C ALA A 80 15.82 8.10 -22.95
N ALA A 81 15.73 7.18 -22.02
CA ALA A 81 15.84 5.73 -22.29
C ALA A 81 14.68 5.22 -23.17
N ASP A 82 14.84 4.01 -23.69
CA ASP A 82 13.82 3.29 -24.45
C ASP A 82 13.57 1.90 -23.82
N PRO A 83 12.39 1.69 -23.22
CA PRO A 83 11.37 2.70 -22.91
C PRO A 83 11.86 3.73 -21.88
N PRO A 84 11.23 4.93 -21.83
CA PRO A 84 11.47 5.86 -20.73
C PRO A 84 11.17 5.19 -19.40
N PHE A 85 12.02 5.48 -18.39
CA PHE A 85 11.71 4.99 -17.05
C PHE A 85 10.36 5.54 -16.57
N GLN A 86 9.59 4.72 -15.90
CA GLN A 86 8.28 5.13 -15.41
C GLN A 86 8.35 6.37 -14.51
N PRO A 87 7.51 7.38 -14.71
CA PRO A 87 7.28 8.44 -13.73
C PRO A 87 6.47 7.94 -12.53
N SER A 88 6.35 8.75 -11.49
CA SER A 88 5.52 8.48 -10.31
C SER A 88 4.58 9.64 -9.98
N PHE A 89 3.66 9.45 -9.05
CA PHE A 89 2.81 10.53 -8.55
C PHE A 89 3.43 11.28 -7.36
N GLU A 90 4.55 10.80 -6.83
CA GLU A 90 5.25 11.39 -5.70
C GLU A 90 6.61 11.94 -6.17
N ASP A 91 6.93 13.18 -5.80
CA ASP A 91 8.26 13.75 -6.01
C ASP A 91 9.17 13.28 -4.86
N ARG A 92 10.18 12.48 -5.20
CA ARG A 92 11.07 11.87 -4.21
C ARG A 92 12.52 12.22 -4.54
N PRO A 93 13.16 13.09 -3.74
CA PRO A 93 14.55 13.44 -3.94
C PRO A 93 15.46 12.21 -4.01
N GLY A 94 16.28 12.14 -5.06
CA GLY A 94 17.23 11.04 -5.28
C GLY A 94 16.64 9.77 -5.90
N ALA A 95 15.33 9.67 -6.09
CA ALA A 95 14.71 8.59 -6.84
C ALA A 95 14.90 8.79 -8.36
N PRO A 96 15.06 7.72 -9.15
CA PRO A 96 15.18 7.83 -10.61
C PRO A 96 13.86 8.19 -11.28
N ASP A 97 12.73 7.90 -10.68
CA ASP A 97 11.39 8.21 -11.17
C ASP A 97 11.04 9.68 -10.92
N ARG A 98 10.88 10.43 -12.00
CA ARG A 98 10.39 11.81 -11.95
C ARG A 98 8.90 11.82 -11.61
N VAL A 99 8.41 12.90 -10.99
CA VAL A 99 6.97 13.10 -10.84
C VAL A 99 6.33 13.30 -12.23
N PHE A 100 5.12 12.74 -12.43
CA PHE A 100 4.41 12.87 -13.72
C PHE A 100 4.31 14.33 -14.17
N ALA A 101 3.98 15.23 -13.28
CA ALA A 101 3.83 16.66 -13.56
C ALA A 101 5.14 17.36 -14.01
N ALA A 102 6.29 16.70 -13.90
CA ALA A 102 7.56 17.17 -14.47
C ALA A 102 7.89 16.55 -15.85
N VAL A 103 7.05 15.64 -16.36
CA VAL A 103 7.28 14.91 -17.62
C VAL A 103 6.59 15.62 -18.79
N GLY A 104 7.37 16.02 -19.79
CA GLY A 104 6.89 16.66 -21.01
C GLY A 104 6.31 15.66 -22.03
N ASP A 105 5.82 16.19 -23.17
CA ASP A 105 5.09 15.43 -24.18
C ASP A 105 5.93 14.33 -24.84
N GLY A 106 7.22 14.56 -25.10
CA GLY A 106 8.05 13.57 -25.80
C GLY A 106 8.18 12.23 -25.07
N PRO A 107 8.66 12.22 -23.81
CA PRO A 107 8.69 10.98 -23.02
C PRO A 107 7.28 10.40 -22.76
N TYR A 108 6.27 11.26 -22.59
CA TYR A 108 4.89 10.82 -22.44
C TYR A 108 4.39 10.01 -23.64
N GLU A 109 4.57 10.51 -24.89
CA GLU A 109 4.13 9.81 -26.10
C GLU A 109 4.84 8.45 -26.25
N ARG A 110 6.14 8.38 -26.00
CA ARG A 110 6.88 7.11 -26.04
C ARG A 110 6.36 6.10 -24.99
N LEU A 111 5.96 6.57 -23.80
CA LEU A 111 5.32 5.71 -22.81
C LEU A 111 3.97 5.21 -23.31
N VAL A 112 3.16 6.05 -23.95
CA VAL A 112 1.88 5.62 -24.54
C VAL A 112 2.10 4.53 -25.59
N GLU A 113 3.04 4.72 -26.54
CA GLU A 113 3.35 3.76 -27.61
C GLU A 113 3.76 2.39 -27.06
N VAL A 114 4.63 2.37 -26.05
CA VAL A 114 5.05 1.11 -25.39
C VAL A 114 3.87 0.40 -24.73
N TRP A 115 2.96 1.16 -24.12
CA TRP A 115 1.79 0.59 -23.46
C TRP A 115 0.69 0.14 -24.43
N GLU A 116 0.57 0.74 -25.61
CA GLU A 116 -0.27 0.21 -26.71
C GLU A 116 0.17 -1.22 -27.08
N GLN A 117 1.48 -1.42 -27.23
CA GLN A 117 2.05 -2.74 -27.55
C GLN A 117 1.84 -3.74 -26.40
N ALA A 118 2.09 -3.32 -25.14
CA ALA A 118 1.95 -4.18 -23.99
C ALA A 118 0.49 -4.63 -23.75
N LEU A 119 -0.47 -3.71 -23.88
CA LEU A 119 -1.89 -4.04 -23.81
C LEU A 119 -2.30 -5.01 -24.93
N GLY A 120 -1.82 -4.76 -26.17
CA GLY A 120 -2.02 -5.66 -27.31
C GLY A 120 -1.47 -7.06 -27.04
N GLY A 121 -0.24 -7.16 -26.53
CA GLY A 121 0.43 -8.40 -26.13
C GLY A 121 -0.32 -9.16 -25.04
N ALA A 122 -0.93 -8.45 -24.08
CA ALA A 122 -1.79 -9.04 -23.05
C ALA A 122 -3.18 -9.46 -23.56
N GLY A 123 -3.49 -9.18 -24.85
CA GLY A 123 -4.76 -9.57 -25.48
C GLY A 123 -5.91 -8.61 -25.25
N ALA A 124 -5.64 -7.31 -25.05
CA ALA A 124 -6.65 -6.28 -24.83
C ALA A 124 -7.75 -6.24 -25.89
N GLY A 125 -7.42 -6.49 -27.16
CA GLY A 125 -8.39 -6.51 -28.26
C GLY A 125 -9.43 -7.63 -28.20
N HIS A 126 -9.22 -8.62 -27.34
CA HIS A 126 -10.14 -9.76 -27.10
C HIS A 126 -10.67 -9.78 -25.66
N ALA A 127 -10.35 -8.77 -24.87
CA ALA A 127 -10.86 -8.64 -23.51
C ALA A 127 -12.30 -8.10 -23.53
N GLU A 128 -13.11 -8.54 -22.58
CA GLU A 128 -14.45 -7.98 -22.38
C GLU A 128 -14.39 -6.68 -21.55
N VAL A 129 -13.33 -6.50 -20.76
CA VAL A 129 -13.09 -5.30 -19.93
C VAL A 129 -11.58 -5.05 -19.83
N LEU A 130 -11.19 -3.78 -19.89
CA LEU A 130 -9.88 -3.32 -19.45
C LEU A 130 -10.01 -2.77 -18.02
N HIS A 131 -9.23 -3.32 -17.08
CA HIS A 131 -9.16 -2.83 -15.71
C HIS A 131 -7.82 -2.13 -15.50
N LEU A 132 -7.82 -0.80 -15.55
CA LEU A 132 -6.61 0.01 -15.47
C LEU A 132 -6.40 0.53 -14.06
N HIS A 133 -5.23 0.24 -13.50
CA HIS A 133 -4.85 0.71 -12.17
C HIS A 133 -4.15 2.06 -12.30
N HIS A 134 -4.66 3.06 -11.58
CA HIS A 134 -4.29 4.48 -11.65
C HIS A 134 -4.67 5.17 -12.98
N LEU A 135 -4.59 6.50 -12.98
CA LEU A 135 -4.70 7.33 -14.19
C LEU A 135 -3.30 7.60 -14.75
N THR A 136 -2.84 6.77 -15.66
CA THR A 136 -1.48 6.76 -16.21
C THR A 136 -1.48 6.75 -17.74
N PRO A 137 -0.36 6.83 -18.45
CA PRO A 137 -0.29 6.70 -19.90
C PRO A 137 -0.99 5.45 -20.47
N VAL A 138 -1.21 4.41 -19.65
CA VAL A 138 -1.98 3.22 -20.04
C VAL A 138 -3.42 3.57 -20.43
N ASN A 139 -4.00 4.60 -19.80
CA ASN A 139 -5.36 5.06 -20.13
C ASN A 139 -5.43 5.67 -21.53
N GLU A 140 -4.39 6.43 -21.93
CA GLU A 140 -4.28 6.95 -23.29
C GLU A 140 -4.07 5.83 -24.31
N ALA A 141 -3.16 4.89 -24.00
CA ALA A 141 -2.91 3.72 -24.84
C ALA A 141 -4.17 2.89 -25.07
N ALA A 142 -4.94 2.65 -24.03
CA ALA A 142 -6.23 1.95 -24.10
C ALA A 142 -7.24 2.70 -25.00
N ALA A 143 -7.38 4.02 -24.81
CA ALA A 143 -8.30 4.84 -25.59
C ALA A 143 -7.94 4.91 -27.09
N ARG A 144 -6.64 4.93 -27.42
CA ARG A 144 -6.17 4.97 -28.82
C ARG A 144 -6.32 3.63 -29.53
N SER A 145 -5.88 2.54 -28.88
CA SER A 145 -5.75 1.24 -29.55
C SER A 145 -6.96 0.31 -29.34
N PHE A 146 -7.74 0.50 -28.27
CA PHE A 146 -8.85 -0.38 -27.89
C PHE A 146 -10.14 0.38 -27.56
N PRO A 147 -10.60 1.35 -28.38
CA PRO A 147 -11.70 2.28 -28.05
C PRO A 147 -13.08 1.61 -27.91
N ARG A 148 -13.19 0.35 -28.26
CA ARG A 148 -14.45 -0.42 -28.13
C ARG A 148 -14.51 -1.33 -26.92
N VAL A 149 -13.39 -1.47 -26.18
CA VAL A 149 -13.35 -2.30 -24.98
C VAL A 149 -13.66 -1.43 -23.77
N PRO A 150 -14.67 -1.76 -22.97
CA PRO A 150 -15.04 -0.98 -21.80
C PRO A 150 -13.88 -0.85 -20.80
N VAL A 151 -13.70 0.33 -20.21
CA VAL A 151 -12.61 0.65 -19.31
C VAL A 151 -13.11 0.87 -17.88
N LEU A 152 -12.68 0.04 -16.95
CA LEU A 152 -12.73 0.30 -15.51
C LEU A 152 -11.40 0.91 -15.07
N VAL A 153 -11.41 2.09 -14.48
CA VAL A 153 -10.22 2.67 -13.84
C VAL A 153 -10.32 2.54 -12.33
N GLN A 154 -9.33 1.93 -11.70
CA GLN A 154 -9.22 1.88 -10.25
C GLN A 154 -8.23 2.92 -9.72
N LEU A 155 -8.72 3.88 -8.92
CA LEU A 155 -7.88 4.84 -8.23
C LEU A 155 -7.27 4.21 -6.97
N HIS A 156 -5.97 4.49 -6.76
CA HIS A 156 -5.24 4.10 -5.56
C HIS A 156 -4.92 5.29 -4.65
N GLY A 157 -5.20 6.52 -5.13
CA GLY A 157 -5.18 7.77 -4.39
C GLY A 157 -3.89 8.58 -4.49
N THR A 158 -2.78 8.02 -4.97
CA THR A 158 -1.53 8.77 -5.19
C THR A 158 -1.69 9.83 -6.27
N GLU A 159 -2.46 9.55 -7.32
CA GLU A 159 -2.88 10.50 -8.35
C GLU A 159 -3.67 11.70 -7.77
N LEU A 160 -4.54 11.44 -6.79
CA LEU A 160 -5.26 12.50 -6.08
C LEU A 160 -4.34 13.31 -5.17
N GLY A 161 -3.26 12.68 -4.66
CA GLY A 161 -2.20 13.35 -3.90
C GLY A 161 -1.46 14.37 -4.75
N MET A 162 -0.98 13.98 -5.94
CA MET A 162 -0.31 14.88 -6.88
C MET A 162 -1.23 16.03 -7.33
N LEU A 163 -2.51 15.73 -7.62
CA LEU A 163 -3.47 16.76 -7.99
C LEU A 163 -3.71 17.77 -6.87
N GLN A 164 -3.72 17.30 -5.60
CA GLN A 164 -3.84 18.19 -4.46
C GLN A 164 -2.60 19.09 -4.30
N GLU A 165 -1.40 18.55 -4.48
CA GLU A 165 -0.16 19.34 -4.44
C GLU A 165 -0.11 20.41 -5.55
N ILE A 166 -0.62 20.09 -6.75
CA ILE A 166 -0.76 21.07 -7.84
C ILE A 166 -1.82 22.13 -7.51
N GLU A 167 -2.92 21.76 -6.85
CA GLU A 167 -3.95 22.73 -6.42
C GLU A 167 -3.41 23.68 -5.35
N ASP A 168 -2.62 23.16 -4.41
CA ASP A 168 -2.01 23.93 -3.32
C ASP A 168 -0.87 24.85 -3.83
N ASP A 169 -0.10 24.40 -4.83
CA ASP A 169 0.96 25.17 -5.51
C ASP A 169 0.96 24.92 -7.03
N PRO A 170 0.19 25.69 -7.82
CA PRO A 170 0.08 25.49 -9.27
C PRO A 170 1.38 25.61 -10.05
N GLY A 171 2.42 26.22 -9.47
CA GLY A 171 3.74 26.39 -10.07
C GLY A 171 4.77 25.32 -9.72
N CYS A 172 4.41 24.33 -8.89
CA CYS A 172 5.35 23.36 -8.34
C CYS A 172 6.11 22.53 -9.38
N TRP A 173 5.49 22.23 -10.55
CA TRP A 173 6.12 21.47 -11.63
C TRP A 173 5.84 22.03 -13.02
N PRO A 174 6.80 21.87 -13.98
CA PRO A 174 6.75 22.55 -15.28
C PRO A 174 5.60 22.13 -16.19
N HIS A 175 5.02 20.94 -16.02
CA HIS A 175 3.94 20.40 -16.84
C HIS A 175 2.65 20.12 -16.06
N ALA A 176 2.49 20.72 -14.85
CA ALA A 176 1.36 20.48 -13.95
C ALA A 176 0.01 20.62 -14.64
N ASP A 177 -0.24 21.74 -15.34
CA ASP A 177 -1.50 21.99 -16.06
C ASP A 177 -1.82 20.94 -17.13
N ALA A 178 -0.81 20.49 -17.87
CA ALA A 178 -0.99 19.47 -18.88
C ALA A 178 -1.41 18.14 -18.25
N TRP A 179 -0.79 17.77 -17.12
CA TRP A 179 -1.11 16.54 -16.42
C TRP A 179 -2.47 16.59 -15.71
N VAL A 180 -2.85 17.71 -15.12
CA VAL A 180 -4.23 17.90 -14.60
C VAL A 180 -5.27 17.64 -15.70
N LYS A 181 -5.06 18.23 -16.90
CA LYS A 181 -5.96 18.03 -18.06
C LYS A 181 -5.99 16.57 -18.52
N ARG A 182 -4.85 15.88 -18.54
CA ARG A 182 -4.78 14.44 -18.91
C ARG A 182 -5.56 13.57 -17.92
N LEU A 183 -5.28 13.72 -16.62
CA LEU A 183 -5.95 12.92 -15.59
C LEU A 183 -7.47 13.14 -15.61
N ARG A 184 -7.92 14.38 -15.71
CA ARG A 184 -9.36 14.71 -15.83
C ARG A 184 -10.00 14.11 -17.08
N ARG A 185 -9.31 14.19 -18.22
CA ARG A 185 -9.80 13.60 -19.49
C ARG A 185 -9.91 12.07 -19.35
N TRP A 186 -8.92 11.38 -18.82
CA TRP A 186 -8.97 9.92 -18.64
C TRP A 186 -10.04 9.48 -17.64
N ALA A 187 -10.19 10.21 -16.54
CA ALA A 187 -11.25 9.94 -15.58
C ALA A 187 -12.66 10.10 -16.22
N ALA A 188 -12.86 11.16 -17.01
CA ALA A 188 -14.11 11.41 -17.70
C ALA A 188 -14.39 10.41 -18.84
N ALA A 189 -13.34 9.87 -19.48
CA ALA A 189 -13.45 8.91 -20.58
C ALA A 189 -13.59 7.44 -20.09
N SER A 190 -13.39 7.16 -18.80
CA SER A 190 -13.60 5.81 -18.27
C SER A 190 -15.07 5.47 -18.15
N ASP A 191 -15.46 4.23 -18.51
CA ASP A 191 -16.86 3.77 -18.38
C ASP A 191 -17.28 3.65 -16.93
N ARG A 192 -16.33 3.33 -16.04
CA ARG A 192 -16.50 3.35 -14.58
C ARG A 192 -15.21 3.74 -13.90
N LEU A 193 -15.34 4.52 -12.83
CA LEU A 193 -14.25 4.87 -11.93
C LEU A 193 -14.46 4.15 -10.59
N MET A 194 -13.52 3.29 -10.20
CA MET A 194 -13.56 2.55 -8.95
C MET A 194 -12.67 3.20 -7.90
N VAL A 195 -13.19 3.37 -6.70
CA VAL A 195 -12.52 4.01 -5.58
C VAL A 195 -12.63 3.17 -4.31
N PRO A 196 -11.64 3.21 -3.38
CA PRO A 196 -11.64 2.35 -2.21
C PRO A 196 -12.53 2.84 -1.06
N SER A 197 -12.94 4.12 -1.05
CA SER A 197 -13.68 4.74 0.07
C SER A 197 -14.56 5.90 -0.37
N LEU A 198 -15.43 6.36 0.54
CA LEU A 198 -16.22 7.57 0.32
C LEU A 198 -15.34 8.82 0.21
N ASP A 199 -14.35 8.97 1.10
CA ASP A 199 -13.36 10.06 1.03
C ASP A 199 -12.66 10.11 -0.34
N ALA A 200 -12.26 8.95 -0.86
CA ALA A 200 -11.65 8.88 -2.19
C ALA A 200 -12.62 9.30 -3.30
N ALA A 201 -13.93 8.98 -3.19
CA ALA A 201 -14.94 9.42 -4.15
C ALA A 201 -15.14 10.95 -4.12
N GLU A 202 -15.24 11.54 -2.93
CA GLU A 202 -15.40 12.98 -2.75
C GLU A 202 -14.18 13.75 -3.25
N ARG A 203 -12.97 13.26 -2.95
CA ARG A 203 -11.72 13.84 -3.46
C ARG A 203 -11.59 13.71 -4.97
N ALA A 204 -11.97 12.56 -5.55
CA ALA A 204 -12.02 12.39 -7.00
C ALA A 204 -13.02 13.37 -7.64
N GLY A 205 -14.20 13.59 -7.04
CA GLY A 205 -15.17 14.58 -7.47
C GLY A 205 -14.55 15.98 -7.54
N ARG A 206 -13.89 16.43 -6.48
CA ARG A 206 -13.29 17.76 -6.40
C ARG A 206 -12.09 17.91 -7.36
N LEU A 207 -11.16 16.96 -7.39
CA LEU A 207 -9.89 17.09 -8.09
C LEU A 207 -9.98 16.71 -9.58
N LEU A 208 -10.77 15.69 -9.91
CA LEU A 208 -10.92 15.19 -11.28
C LEU A 208 -12.17 15.74 -11.99
N GLY A 209 -13.14 16.30 -11.25
CA GLY A 209 -14.38 16.81 -11.80
C GLY A 209 -15.39 15.71 -12.15
N VAL A 210 -15.27 14.54 -11.57
CA VAL A 210 -16.21 13.42 -11.75
C VAL A 210 -17.34 13.49 -10.72
N ASP A 211 -18.52 12.97 -11.05
CA ASP A 211 -19.60 12.85 -10.07
C ASP A 211 -19.27 11.75 -9.04
N PRO A 212 -19.12 12.08 -7.73
CA PRO A 212 -18.86 11.08 -6.71
C PRO A 212 -19.90 9.97 -6.64
N ALA A 213 -21.17 10.28 -6.98
CA ALA A 213 -22.26 9.30 -6.99
C ALA A 213 -22.16 8.31 -8.17
N ALA A 214 -21.47 8.68 -9.25
CA ALA A 214 -21.20 7.79 -10.39
C ALA A 214 -20.01 6.87 -10.19
N THR A 215 -19.22 7.07 -9.10
CA THR A 215 -18.10 6.18 -8.78
C THR A 215 -18.57 4.86 -8.18
N VAL A 216 -17.85 3.77 -8.48
CA VAL A 216 -18.09 2.46 -7.86
C VAL A 216 -17.16 2.32 -6.66
N ARG A 217 -17.75 2.10 -5.48
CA ARG A 217 -16.96 1.92 -4.25
C ARG A 217 -16.69 0.45 -3.99
N VAL A 218 -15.45 0.04 -4.20
CA VAL A 218 -14.96 -1.30 -3.87
C VAL A 218 -13.67 -1.13 -3.06
N PRO A 219 -13.65 -1.57 -1.80
CA PRO A 219 -12.45 -1.45 -0.97
C PRO A 219 -11.33 -2.35 -1.47
N ASN A 220 -10.11 -2.07 -1.06
CA ASN A 220 -9.04 -3.05 -1.19
C ASN A 220 -9.32 -4.26 -0.29
N SER A 221 -8.74 -5.40 -0.64
CA SER A 221 -8.97 -6.67 0.03
C SER A 221 -7.75 -7.15 0.80
N VAL A 222 -7.99 -8.11 1.66
CA VAL A 222 -6.97 -8.93 2.30
C VAL A 222 -7.32 -10.41 2.14
N ASP A 223 -6.29 -11.23 1.92
CA ASP A 223 -6.41 -12.68 1.97
C ASP A 223 -6.53 -13.14 3.43
N VAL A 224 -7.78 -13.38 3.86
CA VAL A 224 -8.11 -13.74 5.24
C VAL A 224 -7.73 -15.16 5.64
N GLU A 225 -7.28 -15.99 4.68
CA GLU A 225 -6.72 -17.32 4.97
C GLU A 225 -5.21 -17.22 5.25
N ARG A 226 -4.53 -16.31 4.57
CA ARG A 226 -3.13 -16.00 4.78
C ARG A 226 -2.93 -15.12 6.01
N PHE A 227 -3.69 -14.02 6.11
CA PHE A 227 -3.75 -13.13 7.26
C PHE A 227 -4.86 -13.60 8.19
N ASP A 228 -4.55 -14.55 9.02
CA ASP A 228 -5.51 -15.10 9.98
C ASP A 228 -4.94 -15.07 11.41
N ARG A 229 -5.84 -15.08 12.37
CA ARG A 229 -5.51 -15.07 13.79
C ARG A 229 -4.88 -16.40 14.19
N ARG A 230 -3.58 -16.40 14.46
CA ARG A 230 -2.78 -17.56 14.91
C ARG A 230 -2.05 -17.20 16.19
N PRO A 231 -2.70 -17.31 17.35
CA PRO A 231 -2.11 -16.90 18.62
C PRO A 231 -0.81 -17.68 18.88
N LEU A 232 0.26 -16.95 19.18
CA LEU A 232 1.54 -17.53 19.56
C LEU A 232 1.62 -17.67 21.07
N THR A 233 2.25 -18.75 21.56
CA THR A 233 2.67 -18.85 22.97
C THR A 233 3.71 -17.77 23.27
N GLY A 234 3.92 -17.43 24.53
CA GLY A 234 4.96 -16.46 24.92
C GLY A 234 6.35 -16.86 24.44
N GLU A 235 6.66 -18.17 24.49
CA GLU A 235 7.92 -18.70 23.99
C GLU A 235 8.07 -18.57 22.46
N ALA A 236 7.05 -18.92 21.70
CA ALA A 236 7.05 -18.79 20.25
C ALA A 236 7.15 -17.33 19.80
N ARG A 237 6.49 -16.39 20.52
CA ARG A 237 6.60 -14.95 20.30
C ARG A 237 8.04 -14.46 20.54
N LEU A 238 8.63 -14.85 21.68
CA LEU A 238 10.00 -14.49 22.00
C LEU A 238 10.99 -15.05 20.94
N ALA A 239 10.81 -16.30 20.52
CA ALA A 239 11.61 -16.92 19.47
C ALA A 239 11.48 -16.17 18.13
N HIS A 240 10.27 -15.70 17.76
CA HIS A 240 10.08 -14.88 16.56
C HIS A 240 10.91 -13.58 16.61
N TRP A 241 10.82 -12.82 17.70
CA TRP A 241 11.56 -11.56 17.83
C TRP A 241 13.06 -11.78 17.99
N ARG A 242 13.51 -12.86 18.68
CA ARG A 242 14.92 -13.26 18.73
C ARG A 242 15.47 -13.46 17.32
N ARG A 243 14.77 -14.25 16.49
CA ARG A 243 15.20 -14.51 15.11
C ARG A 243 15.37 -13.21 14.33
N TRP A 244 14.45 -12.25 14.45
CA TRP A 244 14.47 -11.04 13.63
C TRP A 244 15.37 -9.92 14.13
N LEU A 245 15.62 -9.86 15.43
CA LEU A 245 16.36 -8.78 16.04
C LEU A 245 17.81 -9.19 16.36
N VAL A 246 18.08 -10.48 16.64
CA VAL A 246 19.37 -10.97 17.09
C VAL A 246 20.04 -11.90 16.07
N GLU A 247 19.31 -12.92 15.57
CA GLU A 247 19.89 -13.97 14.72
C GLU A 247 19.98 -13.53 13.24
N ASP A 248 18.95 -12.88 12.70
CA ASP A 248 18.88 -12.32 11.34
C ASP A 248 18.48 -10.83 11.39
N PRO A 249 19.33 -9.95 11.96
CA PRO A 249 19.00 -8.54 12.08
C PRO A 249 18.97 -7.87 10.71
N LYS A 250 17.88 -7.12 10.41
CA LYS A 250 17.74 -6.30 9.21
C LYS A 250 17.44 -4.83 9.54
N GLY A 251 17.45 -4.45 10.81
CA GLY A 251 17.42 -3.06 11.23
C GLY A 251 18.58 -2.28 10.61
N TRP A 252 18.35 -1.06 10.22
CA TRP A 252 19.34 -0.21 9.59
C TRP A 252 19.32 1.21 10.17
N ASP A 253 20.44 1.89 10.09
CA ASP A 253 20.67 3.28 10.49
C ASP A 253 20.83 4.18 9.26
N ARG A 254 21.35 5.39 9.42
CA ARG A 254 21.56 6.37 8.33
C ARG A 254 22.47 5.84 7.21
N SER A 255 23.23 4.78 7.42
CA SER A 255 24.04 4.16 6.38
C SER A 255 23.20 3.42 5.33
N GLY A 256 21.95 3.09 5.65
CA GLY A 256 21.08 2.30 4.80
C GLY A 256 21.51 0.83 4.68
N VAL A 257 22.44 0.36 5.49
CA VAL A 257 22.93 -1.02 5.43
C VAL A 257 22.05 -1.93 6.30
N PRO A 258 21.36 -2.96 5.73
CA PRO A 258 20.62 -3.92 6.53
C PRO A 258 21.51 -4.61 7.56
N GLY A 259 21.06 -4.67 8.81
CA GLY A 259 21.80 -5.26 9.92
C GLY A 259 22.86 -4.33 10.55
N SER A 260 22.92 -3.04 10.16
CA SER A 260 23.73 -2.05 10.87
C SER A 260 23.20 -1.78 12.30
N VAL A 261 21.89 -1.92 12.50
CA VAL A 261 21.27 -1.91 13.84
C VAL A 261 21.09 -3.36 14.31
N ARG A 262 21.72 -3.68 15.45
CA ARG A 262 21.70 -5.02 16.04
C ARG A 262 21.32 -4.96 17.51
N TYR A 263 20.64 -5.99 17.97
CA TYR A 263 20.26 -6.17 19.37
C TYR A 263 20.92 -7.44 19.93
N HIS A 264 20.92 -7.57 21.25
CA HIS A 264 21.49 -8.68 21.97
C HIS A 264 20.42 -9.42 22.76
N GLU A 265 20.72 -10.64 23.25
CA GLU A 265 19.78 -11.43 24.06
C GLU A 265 19.21 -10.66 25.27
N ARG A 266 20.04 -9.81 25.92
CA ARG A 266 19.61 -8.96 27.05
C ARG A 266 18.49 -7.99 26.69
N ASP A 267 18.46 -7.52 25.41
CA ASP A 267 17.47 -6.55 24.95
C ASP A 267 16.10 -7.20 24.76
N LEU A 268 16.07 -8.52 24.54
CA LEU A 268 14.87 -9.32 24.43
C LEU A 268 14.08 -9.42 25.76
N ALA A 269 14.65 -8.99 26.89
CA ALA A 269 13.92 -8.88 28.15
C ALA A 269 12.68 -7.97 28.06
N ALA A 270 12.61 -7.08 27.04
CA ALA A 270 11.42 -6.28 26.74
C ALA A 270 10.22 -7.14 26.35
N PHE A 271 10.45 -8.29 25.72
CA PHE A 271 9.40 -9.20 25.22
C PHE A 271 9.04 -10.31 26.20
N ALA A 272 9.84 -10.52 27.26
CA ALA A 272 9.67 -11.62 28.22
C ALA A 272 8.61 -11.33 29.30
N GLY A 273 8.24 -10.07 29.51
CA GLY A 273 7.39 -9.64 30.64
C GLY A 273 5.90 -9.88 30.49
N GLY A 274 5.42 -10.55 29.43
CA GLY A 274 3.99 -10.81 29.20
C GLY A 274 3.16 -9.58 28.79
N GLY A 275 3.79 -8.41 28.64
CA GLY A 275 3.15 -7.21 28.13
C GLY A 275 2.92 -7.27 26.61
N PRO A 276 2.07 -6.35 26.08
CA PRO A 276 1.78 -6.33 24.66
C PRO A 276 2.96 -5.82 23.84
N VAL A 277 3.12 -6.37 22.64
CA VAL A 277 4.05 -5.86 21.62
C VAL A 277 3.30 -4.91 20.69
N LEU A 278 3.75 -3.67 20.60
CA LEU A 278 3.26 -2.67 19.66
C LEU A 278 4.06 -2.79 18.37
N LEU A 279 3.37 -2.77 17.23
CA LEU A 279 3.98 -2.92 15.92
C LEU A 279 3.62 -1.72 15.04
N TYR A 280 4.61 -1.11 14.42
CA TYR A 280 4.46 -0.28 13.24
C TYR A 280 4.92 -1.07 12.00
N SER A 281 4.21 -0.96 10.89
CA SER A 281 4.67 -1.53 9.62
C SER A 281 4.44 -0.55 8.47
N GLY A 282 5.52 -0.16 7.79
CA GLY A 282 5.48 0.79 6.69
C GLY A 282 6.81 1.40 6.30
N ARG A 283 6.80 2.29 5.29
CA ARG A 283 7.98 3.08 4.88
C ARG A 283 8.33 4.14 5.94
N TYR A 284 9.57 4.65 5.90
CA TYR A 284 10.00 5.76 6.74
C TYR A 284 9.90 7.09 6.00
N THR A 285 8.72 7.37 5.44
CA THR A 285 8.42 8.64 4.76
C THR A 285 7.78 9.66 5.71
N ALA A 286 7.90 10.94 5.38
CA ALA A 286 7.39 12.03 6.21
C ALA A 286 5.89 11.88 6.54
N VAL A 287 5.08 11.43 5.57
CA VAL A 287 3.64 11.22 5.75
C VAL A 287 3.30 10.08 6.71
N LYS A 288 4.23 9.16 6.97
CA LYS A 288 4.03 8.03 7.90
C LYS A 288 4.27 8.39 9.36
N ARG A 289 4.82 9.56 9.65
CA ARG A 289 4.98 10.12 11.00
C ARG A 289 5.66 9.19 12.01
N VAL A 290 6.64 8.39 11.57
CA VAL A 290 7.38 7.48 12.48
C VAL A 290 8.10 8.26 13.61
N PRO A 291 8.73 9.43 13.36
CA PRO A 291 9.26 10.29 14.41
C PRO A 291 8.23 10.68 15.48
N LEU A 292 7.01 11.03 15.06
CA LEU A 292 5.90 11.35 15.98
C LEU A 292 5.53 10.11 16.84
N LEU A 293 5.47 8.92 16.24
CA LEU A 293 5.19 7.68 16.97
C LEU A 293 6.23 7.41 18.05
N VAL A 294 7.52 7.60 17.75
CA VAL A 294 8.59 7.38 18.74
C VAL A 294 8.45 8.36 19.91
N ARG A 295 8.15 9.64 19.66
CA ARG A 295 7.91 10.64 20.72
C ARG A 295 6.66 10.31 21.54
N ALA A 296 5.55 10.00 20.89
CA ALA A 296 4.32 9.60 21.58
C ALA A 296 4.54 8.34 22.43
N TYR A 297 5.30 7.39 21.94
CA TYR A 297 5.67 6.21 22.71
C TYR A 297 6.57 6.56 23.91
N ALA A 298 7.56 7.45 23.73
CA ALA A 298 8.43 7.91 24.82
C ALA A 298 7.63 8.57 25.98
N GLU A 299 6.59 9.34 25.62
CA GLU A 299 5.66 9.93 26.58
C GLU A 299 4.76 8.88 27.24
N ALA A 300 4.11 8.03 26.43
CA ALA A 300 3.13 7.04 26.88
C ALA A 300 3.75 5.98 27.81
N ARG A 301 4.98 5.51 27.49
CA ARG A 301 5.62 4.41 28.23
C ARG A 301 5.84 4.70 29.73
N ARG A 302 5.93 5.98 30.12
CA ARG A 302 6.05 6.40 31.53
C ARG A 302 4.81 6.08 32.33
N ARG A 303 3.69 5.83 31.65
CA ARG A 303 2.37 5.56 32.22
C ARG A 303 1.91 4.11 31.99
N PHE A 304 2.72 3.29 31.32
CA PHE A 304 2.41 1.87 31.14
C PHE A 304 2.51 1.12 32.46
N THR A 305 1.52 0.28 32.73
CA THR A 305 1.48 -0.60 33.90
C THR A 305 2.33 -1.86 33.72
N VAL A 306 2.67 -2.19 32.47
CA VAL A 306 3.52 -3.31 32.07
C VAL A 306 4.50 -2.87 30.99
N ARG A 307 5.62 -3.56 30.87
CA ARG A 307 6.58 -3.30 29.79
C ARG A 307 5.96 -3.70 28.44
N ALA A 308 5.98 -2.81 27.45
CA ALA A 308 5.35 -2.98 26.15
C ALA A 308 6.28 -2.46 25.05
N PRO A 309 7.10 -3.32 24.41
CA PRO A 309 8.05 -2.89 23.38
C PRO A 309 7.32 -2.41 22.11
N LEU A 310 7.93 -1.43 21.44
CA LEU A 310 7.54 -0.96 20.11
C LEU A 310 8.51 -1.50 19.06
N VAL A 311 7.98 -2.22 18.07
CA VAL A 311 8.76 -2.71 16.92
C VAL A 311 8.42 -1.91 15.69
N LEU A 312 9.44 -1.36 15.02
CA LEU A 312 9.34 -0.66 13.74
C LEU A 312 9.75 -1.61 12.62
N LEU A 313 8.78 -2.13 11.89
CA LEU A 313 8.95 -3.04 10.77
C LEU A 313 8.82 -2.26 9.45
N GLY A 314 9.83 -2.37 8.58
CA GLY A 314 9.83 -1.74 7.26
C GLY A 314 10.93 -0.69 7.12
N GLY A 315 10.64 0.36 6.33
CA GLY A 315 11.68 1.25 5.83
C GLY A 315 12.58 0.50 4.86
N PHE A 316 12.43 0.76 3.53
CA PHE A 316 13.38 0.16 2.58
C PHE A 316 14.77 0.71 2.86
N PRO A 317 15.82 -0.12 2.92
CA PRO A 317 17.16 0.31 3.30
C PRO A 317 17.67 1.49 2.46
N GLY A 318 18.06 2.57 3.13
CA GLY A 318 18.50 3.82 2.49
C GLY A 318 17.37 4.78 2.09
N GLU A 319 16.09 4.37 2.14
CA GLU A 319 14.95 5.24 1.81
C GLU A 319 14.28 5.75 3.10
N PHE A 320 14.55 6.99 3.48
CA PHE A 320 13.82 7.69 4.55
C PHE A 320 13.68 9.17 4.22
N GLU A 321 12.63 9.77 4.74
CA GLU A 321 12.35 11.19 4.60
C GLU A 321 12.31 11.83 5.99
N ASP A 322 12.61 13.14 6.07
CA ASP A 322 12.67 13.92 7.29
C ASP A 322 13.78 13.37 8.23
N ARG A 323 13.42 12.65 9.27
CA ARG A 323 14.36 12.16 10.29
C ARG A 323 14.32 10.65 10.37
N HIS A 324 15.50 10.03 10.39
CA HIS A 324 15.57 8.59 10.60
C HIS A 324 15.10 8.22 12.02
N PRO A 325 14.28 7.15 12.19
CA PRO A 325 13.76 6.75 13.50
C PRO A 325 14.84 6.55 14.56
N ILE A 326 16.04 6.06 14.18
CA ILE A 326 17.16 5.82 15.12
C ILE A 326 17.60 7.10 15.83
N ASP A 327 17.54 8.25 15.15
CA ASP A 327 17.95 9.53 15.71
C ASP A 327 16.97 9.99 16.78
N VAL A 328 15.68 9.85 16.49
CA VAL A 328 14.63 10.21 17.43
C VAL A 328 14.63 9.28 18.65
N ILE A 329 14.90 7.98 18.46
CA ILE A 329 15.09 7.03 19.57
C ILE A 329 16.23 7.47 20.47
N GLY A 330 17.38 7.89 19.86
CA GLY A 330 18.53 8.37 20.61
C GLY A 330 18.29 9.67 21.36
N GLU A 331 17.61 10.66 20.74
CA GLU A 331 17.27 11.95 21.35
C GLU A 331 16.29 11.82 22.51
N GLU A 332 15.25 11.02 22.33
CA GLU A 332 14.27 10.75 23.39
C GLU A 332 14.84 9.84 24.50
N GLY A 333 16.00 9.21 24.26
CA GLY A 333 16.61 8.26 25.18
C GLY A 333 15.64 7.12 25.52
N VAL A 334 14.80 6.72 24.58
CA VAL A 334 13.72 5.78 24.83
C VAL A 334 14.20 4.34 24.62
N PRO A 335 14.24 3.49 25.65
CA PRO A 335 14.48 2.05 25.48
C PRO A 335 13.24 1.36 24.93
N ASP A 336 13.39 0.09 24.53
CA ASP A 336 12.30 -0.79 24.10
C ASP A 336 11.65 -0.39 22.78
N VAL A 337 12.36 0.39 21.94
CA VAL A 337 12.03 0.62 20.53
C VAL A 337 13.01 -0.14 19.65
N PHE A 338 12.50 -1.00 18.79
CA PHE A 338 13.30 -1.95 18.01
C PHE A 338 13.07 -1.74 16.51
N LEU A 339 14.15 -1.58 15.73
CA LEU A 339 14.12 -1.53 14.28
C LEU A 339 14.28 -2.95 13.73
N ALA A 340 13.19 -3.56 13.24
CA ALA A 340 13.23 -4.90 12.64
C ALA A 340 13.64 -4.86 11.15
N GLY A 341 13.70 -3.67 10.55
CA GLY A 341 14.04 -3.44 9.16
C GLY A 341 12.99 -3.94 8.16
N TRP A 342 13.33 -3.83 6.89
CA TRP A 342 12.46 -4.29 5.82
C TRP A 342 12.44 -5.82 5.71
N ARG A 343 11.25 -6.38 5.57
CA ARG A 343 11.01 -7.80 5.36
C ARG A 343 10.02 -8.00 4.21
N ASP A 344 10.12 -9.14 3.54
CA ASP A 344 9.15 -9.52 2.53
C ASP A 344 7.73 -9.53 3.11
N HIS A 345 6.76 -9.07 2.33
CA HIS A 345 5.35 -9.06 2.69
C HIS A 345 4.81 -10.46 3.04
N ASP A 346 5.43 -11.52 2.50
CA ASP A 346 5.07 -12.90 2.83
C ASP A 346 5.37 -13.27 4.28
N LEU A 347 6.24 -12.52 4.96
CA LEU A 347 6.57 -12.68 6.37
C LEU A 347 5.72 -11.80 7.31
N LEU A 348 4.94 -10.86 6.76
CA LEU A 348 4.13 -9.93 7.55
C LEU A 348 3.08 -10.64 8.45
N PRO A 349 2.38 -11.71 8.01
CA PRO A 349 1.45 -12.42 8.88
C PRO A 349 2.10 -12.96 10.16
N ALA A 350 3.36 -13.40 10.09
CA ALA A 350 4.09 -13.89 11.26
C ALA A 350 4.39 -12.76 12.25
N ALA A 351 4.78 -11.59 11.78
CA ALA A 351 5.02 -10.41 12.62
C ALA A 351 3.74 -9.91 13.29
N LEU A 352 2.64 -9.84 12.51
CA LEU A 352 1.33 -9.44 13.04
C LEU A 352 0.87 -10.40 14.14
N ASN A 353 0.99 -11.71 13.95
CA ASN A 353 0.64 -12.70 14.97
C ASN A 353 1.59 -12.69 16.19
N ALA A 354 2.79 -12.12 16.06
CA ALA A 354 3.73 -11.92 17.16
C ALA A 354 3.54 -10.58 17.90
N ALA A 355 2.62 -9.74 17.42
CA ALA A 355 2.25 -8.45 18.02
C ALA A 355 0.86 -8.50 18.67
N ASP A 356 0.49 -7.43 19.41
CA ASP A 356 -0.79 -7.30 20.10
C ASP A 356 -1.54 -6.02 19.71
N LEU A 357 -0.89 -5.08 19.04
CA LEU A 357 -1.45 -3.81 18.60
C LEU A 357 -0.68 -3.33 17.37
N LEU A 358 -1.39 -2.94 16.30
CA LEU A 358 -0.77 -2.18 15.21
C LEU A 358 -0.97 -0.69 15.44
N VAL A 359 0.08 0.11 15.20
CA VAL A 359 0.03 1.58 15.27
C VAL A 359 0.41 2.17 13.92
N LEU A 360 -0.50 2.94 13.31
CA LEU A 360 -0.29 3.58 12.01
C LEU A 360 -0.61 5.09 12.11
N PRO A 361 0.36 5.95 12.47
CA PRO A 361 0.14 7.39 12.64
C PRO A 361 0.16 8.17 11.32
N SER A 362 0.00 7.51 10.20
CA SER A 362 0.10 8.08 8.85
C SER A 362 -0.99 9.13 8.59
N VAL A 363 -0.59 10.33 8.19
CA VAL A 363 -1.52 11.46 7.92
C VAL A 363 -2.05 11.50 6.48
N ARG A 364 -1.45 10.75 5.57
CA ARG A 364 -1.89 10.63 4.16
C ARG A 364 -2.00 9.15 3.75
N GLU A 365 -2.79 8.39 4.48
CA GLU A 365 -3.05 6.99 4.15
C GLU A 365 -4.29 6.88 3.28
N GLN A 366 -4.13 6.54 2.01
CA GLN A 366 -5.25 6.52 1.06
C GLN A 366 -6.27 5.40 1.37
N PHE A 367 -5.79 4.26 1.85
CA PHE A 367 -6.63 3.16 2.31
C PHE A 367 -6.10 2.57 3.62
N GLY A 368 -4.86 2.05 3.63
CA GLY A 368 -4.26 1.42 4.79
C GLY A 368 -4.37 -0.10 4.75
N LEU A 369 -3.79 -0.75 3.74
CA LEU A 369 -3.79 -2.22 3.62
C LEU A 369 -3.29 -2.89 4.89
N VAL A 370 -2.22 -2.37 5.51
CA VAL A 370 -1.67 -2.93 6.75
C VAL A 370 -2.67 -2.91 7.92
N LEU A 371 -3.65 -1.99 7.92
CA LEU A 371 -4.72 -1.98 8.93
C LEU A 371 -5.60 -3.20 8.79
N ILE A 372 -6.10 -3.47 7.58
CA ILE A 372 -6.96 -4.65 7.35
C ILE A 372 -6.18 -5.97 7.49
N GLU A 373 -4.89 -5.98 7.18
CA GLU A 373 -3.99 -7.13 7.41
C GLU A 373 -3.81 -7.43 8.91
N ALA A 374 -3.56 -6.39 9.71
CA ALA A 374 -3.47 -6.52 11.16
C ALA A 374 -4.80 -6.93 11.79
N MET A 375 -5.89 -6.29 11.38
CA MET A 375 -7.24 -6.62 11.85
C MET A 375 -7.63 -8.07 11.47
N ALA A 376 -7.23 -8.56 10.29
CA ALA A 376 -7.41 -9.95 9.88
C ALA A 376 -6.64 -10.94 10.77
N CYS A 377 -5.48 -10.53 11.29
CA CYS A 377 -4.73 -11.29 12.30
C CYS A 377 -5.30 -11.12 13.73
N GLY A 378 -6.39 -10.37 13.90
CA GLY A 378 -7.05 -10.16 15.18
C GLY A 378 -6.41 -9.07 16.05
N LEU A 379 -5.57 -8.21 15.50
CA LEU A 379 -5.01 -7.07 16.20
C LEU A 379 -6.01 -5.90 16.16
N PRO A 380 -6.26 -5.23 17.28
CA PRO A 380 -6.81 -3.90 17.23
C PRO A 380 -5.76 -2.92 16.70
N VAL A 381 -6.20 -1.76 16.24
CA VAL A 381 -5.30 -0.79 15.60
C VAL A 381 -5.44 0.59 16.23
N VAL A 382 -4.35 1.35 16.31
CA VAL A 382 -4.35 2.80 16.55
C VAL A 382 -4.00 3.47 15.23
N ALA A 383 -4.87 4.34 14.74
CA ALA A 383 -4.68 5.00 13.46
C ALA A 383 -5.16 6.46 13.50
N VAL A 384 -4.82 7.22 12.47
CA VAL A 384 -5.22 8.63 12.37
C VAL A 384 -6.66 8.72 11.85
N ASP A 385 -7.45 9.63 12.43
CA ASP A 385 -8.84 9.93 12.02
C ASP A 385 -8.84 10.82 10.77
N ALA A 386 -8.35 10.26 9.67
CA ALA A 386 -8.33 10.89 8.37
C ALA A 386 -8.28 9.85 7.24
N HIS A 387 -8.84 10.19 6.08
CA HIS A 387 -8.79 9.42 4.83
C HIS A 387 -9.17 7.93 5.00
N GLY A 388 -8.34 7.02 4.45
CA GLY A 388 -8.58 5.57 4.49
C GLY A 388 -8.78 5.00 5.90
N PRO A 389 -7.90 5.28 6.87
CA PRO A 389 -8.04 4.79 8.23
C PRO A 389 -9.38 5.13 8.90
N ALA A 390 -9.88 6.36 8.72
CA ALA A 390 -11.18 6.78 9.24
C ALA A 390 -12.35 5.96 8.66
N GLY A 391 -12.21 5.45 7.43
CA GLY A 391 -13.21 4.58 6.80
C GLY A 391 -13.12 3.09 7.21
N ILE A 392 -11.97 2.67 7.73
CA ILE A 392 -11.70 1.27 8.10
C ILE A 392 -11.93 1.03 9.59
N VAL A 393 -11.41 1.91 10.43
CA VAL A 393 -11.40 1.76 11.88
C VAL A 393 -12.67 2.33 12.50
N GLU A 394 -13.41 1.51 13.19
CA GLU A 394 -14.55 1.94 14.00
C GLU A 394 -14.03 2.26 15.41
N SER A 395 -13.84 3.57 15.69
CA SER A 395 -13.32 4.03 16.99
C SER A 395 -14.16 3.50 18.16
N GLY A 396 -13.48 3.01 19.20
CA GLY A 396 -14.14 2.37 20.34
C GLY A 396 -14.61 0.93 20.09
N ARG A 397 -14.62 0.44 18.85
CA ARG A 397 -15.06 -0.93 18.53
C ARG A 397 -13.94 -1.81 17.97
N THR A 398 -13.24 -1.37 16.91
CA THR A 398 -12.20 -2.16 16.25
C THR A 398 -10.79 -1.61 16.46
N GLY A 399 -10.69 -0.40 17.03
CA GLY A 399 -9.43 0.28 17.29
C GLY A 399 -9.63 1.65 17.91
N TRP A 400 -8.61 2.48 17.82
CA TRP A 400 -8.57 3.88 18.26
C TRP A 400 -8.28 4.77 17.06
N LEU A 401 -9.01 5.85 16.92
CA LEU A 401 -8.72 6.93 15.99
C LEU A 401 -8.24 8.15 16.77
N VAL A 402 -7.14 8.75 16.28
CA VAL A 402 -6.53 9.95 16.88
C VAL A 402 -6.43 11.06 15.84
N PRO A 403 -6.50 12.34 16.23
CA PRO A 403 -6.33 13.45 15.28
C PRO A 403 -4.97 13.39 14.57
N PRO A 404 -4.88 13.89 13.31
CA PRO A 404 -3.60 14.01 12.61
C PRO A 404 -2.60 14.86 13.38
N ASP A 405 -1.34 14.46 13.38
CA ASP A 405 -0.22 15.18 14.01
C ASP A 405 -0.38 15.48 15.52
N ASP A 406 -1.30 14.80 16.20
CA ASP A 406 -1.53 14.97 17.65
C ASP A 406 -0.76 13.90 18.45
N GLN A 407 0.43 14.28 18.93
CA GLN A 407 1.30 13.42 19.74
C GLN A 407 0.63 13.01 21.05
N ALA A 408 -0.07 13.93 21.71
CA ALA A 408 -0.70 13.68 23.02
C ALA A 408 -1.86 12.68 22.88
N ALA A 409 -2.74 12.86 21.89
CA ALA A 409 -3.82 11.93 21.63
C ALA A 409 -3.30 10.53 21.24
N LEU A 410 -2.20 10.47 20.46
CA LEU A 410 -1.54 9.20 20.14
C LEU A 410 -0.99 8.54 21.41
N ALA A 411 -0.32 9.29 22.28
CA ALA A 411 0.21 8.78 23.54
C ALA A 411 -0.93 8.26 24.46
N GLU A 412 -2.05 8.97 24.58
CA GLU A 412 -3.23 8.51 25.34
C GLU A 412 -3.79 7.20 24.78
N ALA A 413 -3.94 7.08 23.45
CA ALA A 413 -4.41 5.84 22.83
C ALA A 413 -3.47 4.66 23.09
N LEU A 414 -2.15 4.88 23.08
CA LEU A 414 -1.17 3.86 23.44
C LEU A 414 -1.29 3.44 24.91
N VAL A 415 -1.48 4.40 25.84
CA VAL A 415 -1.67 4.12 27.28
C VAL A 415 -2.95 3.29 27.49
N GLU A 416 -4.06 3.69 26.87
CA GLU A 416 -5.31 2.92 26.95
C GLU A 416 -5.13 1.51 26.42
N ALA A 417 -4.54 1.36 25.22
CA ALA A 417 -4.36 0.06 24.58
C ALA A 417 -3.42 -0.87 25.39
N VAL A 418 -2.38 -0.34 26.03
CA VAL A 418 -1.44 -1.14 26.84
C VAL A 418 -2.07 -1.54 28.18
N ASN A 419 -2.67 -0.57 28.90
CA ASN A 419 -3.11 -0.76 30.28
C ASN A 419 -4.45 -1.51 30.40
N HIS A 420 -5.22 -1.64 29.31
CA HIS A 420 -6.52 -2.32 29.32
C HIS A 420 -6.54 -3.57 28.43
N PRO A 421 -5.92 -4.69 28.85
CA PRO A 421 -5.80 -5.89 28.02
C PRO A 421 -7.14 -6.49 27.59
N ALA A 422 -8.17 -6.41 28.42
CA ALA A 422 -9.51 -6.90 28.07
C ALA A 422 -10.13 -6.08 26.93
N GLU A 423 -9.98 -4.76 26.97
CA GLU A 423 -10.48 -3.86 25.93
C GLU A 423 -9.70 -4.06 24.63
N ARG A 424 -8.38 -4.20 24.70
CA ARG A 424 -7.53 -4.53 23.55
C ARG A 424 -7.98 -5.84 22.89
N ALA A 425 -8.21 -6.90 23.66
CA ALA A 425 -8.68 -8.19 23.15
C ALA A 425 -10.09 -8.11 22.54
N ARG A 426 -11.00 -7.34 23.16
CA ARG A 426 -12.36 -7.12 22.65
C ARG A 426 -12.33 -6.42 21.30
N ARG A 427 -11.55 -5.31 21.17
CA ARG A 427 -11.41 -4.57 19.90
C ARG A 427 -10.75 -5.42 18.83
N GLY A 428 -9.72 -6.22 19.17
CA GLY A 428 -9.07 -7.13 18.22
C GLY A 428 -10.03 -8.20 17.68
N THR A 429 -10.88 -8.77 18.52
CA THR A 429 -11.91 -9.72 18.08
C THR A 429 -12.94 -9.05 17.18
N ALA A 430 -13.40 -7.84 17.51
CA ALA A 430 -14.33 -7.09 16.67
C ALA A 430 -13.69 -6.70 15.33
N ALA A 431 -12.40 -6.35 15.31
CA ALA A 431 -11.61 -6.04 14.12
C ALA A 431 -11.53 -7.26 13.17
N TRP A 432 -11.24 -8.44 13.71
CA TRP A 432 -11.18 -9.69 12.96
C TRP A 432 -12.51 -10.01 12.25
N HIS A 433 -13.64 -9.87 12.97
CA HIS A 433 -14.97 -10.08 12.37
C HIS A 433 -15.29 -9.04 11.30
N ALA A 434 -14.98 -7.76 11.55
CA ALA A 434 -15.26 -6.67 10.60
C ALA A 434 -14.51 -6.85 9.28
N VAL A 435 -13.22 -7.25 9.33
CA VAL A 435 -12.40 -7.47 8.14
C VAL A 435 -12.90 -8.65 7.32
N ARG A 436 -13.21 -9.77 7.94
CA ARG A 436 -13.74 -10.95 7.23
C ARG A 436 -15.06 -10.65 6.52
N ALA A 437 -15.89 -9.84 7.12
CA ALA A 437 -17.20 -9.46 6.53
C ALA A 437 -17.07 -8.45 5.37
N ARG A 438 -16.10 -7.52 5.43
CA ARG A 438 -16.09 -6.35 4.53
C ARG A 438 -14.93 -6.34 3.55
N TYR A 439 -13.80 -6.98 3.87
CA TYR A 439 -12.52 -6.84 3.15
C TYR A 439 -11.94 -8.18 2.69
N SER A 440 -12.67 -9.30 2.81
CA SER A 440 -12.19 -10.59 2.35
C SER A 440 -11.94 -10.58 0.83
N LEU A 441 -10.84 -11.17 0.40
CA LEU A 441 -10.45 -11.23 -1.00
C LEU A 441 -11.56 -11.83 -1.90
N ALA A 442 -12.20 -12.90 -1.44
CA ALA A 442 -13.29 -13.53 -2.19
C ALA A 442 -14.51 -12.59 -2.35
N GLY A 443 -14.88 -11.86 -1.29
CA GLY A 443 -15.99 -10.90 -1.33
C GLY A 443 -15.69 -9.73 -2.28
N VAL A 444 -14.47 -9.18 -2.20
CA VAL A 444 -14.03 -8.10 -3.09
C VAL A 444 -13.93 -8.56 -4.54
N ALA A 445 -13.37 -9.74 -4.81
CA ALA A 445 -13.32 -10.30 -6.17
C ALA A 445 -14.72 -10.49 -6.77
N THR A 446 -15.68 -10.94 -5.98
CA THR A 446 -17.09 -11.05 -6.40
C THR A 446 -17.70 -9.67 -6.72
N ALA A 447 -17.42 -8.65 -5.90
CA ALA A 447 -17.90 -7.29 -6.15
C ALA A 447 -17.31 -6.71 -7.44
N VAL A 448 -16.00 -6.88 -7.66
CA VAL A 448 -15.32 -6.43 -8.89
C VAL A 448 -15.86 -7.17 -10.12
N ALA A 449 -16.05 -8.50 -10.02
CA ALA A 449 -16.64 -9.30 -11.10
C ALA A 449 -18.05 -8.82 -11.49
N ALA A 450 -18.85 -8.38 -10.52
CA ALA A 450 -20.16 -7.79 -10.80
C ALA A 450 -20.06 -6.44 -11.57
N VAL A 451 -19.04 -5.64 -11.29
CA VAL A 451 -18.75 -4.41 -12.05
C VAL A 451 -18.37 -4.77 -13.49
N TYR A 452 -17.46 -5.73 -13.68
CA TYR A 452 -17.09 -6.20 -15.02
C TYR A 452 -18.29 -6.73 -15.81
N GLN A 453 -19.15 -7.51 -15.13
CA GLN A 453 -20.37 -8.04 -15.75
C GLN A 453 -21.30 -6.91 -16.22
N GLY A 454 -21.44 -5.85 -15.43
CA GLY A 454 -22.21 -4.67 -15.80
C GLY A 454 -21.64 -3.94 -17.03
N LEU A 455 -20.31 -3.82 -17.09
CA LEU A 455 -19.59 -3.18 -18.22
C LEU A 455 -19.68 -4.01 -19.50
N ALA A 456 -19.45 -5.32 -19.40
CA ALA A 456 -19.47 -6.20 -20.58
C ALA A 456 -20.88 -6.39 -21.21
N ASN A 457 -21.94 -6.01 -20.51
CA ASN A 457 -23.31 -6.13 -20.97
C ASN A 457 -23.91 -4.77 -21.40
N ALA A 458 -23.20 -3.65 -21.19
CA ALA A 458 -23.65 -2.30 -21.59
C ALA A 458 -23.32 -2.00 -23.05
#